data_75b98811b67816c6adb83a731ae7ea7f
#
_entry.id   75b98811b67816c6adb83a731ae7ea7f
#
_cell.length_a   1.000
_cell.length_b   1.000
_cell.length_c   1.000
_cell.angle_alpha   90.00
_cell.angle_beta   90.00
_cell.angle_gamma   90.00
#
_symmetry.space_group_name_H-M   'P 1'
#
loop_
_entity.id
_entity.type
_entity.pdbx_description
1 polymer ?
#
loop_
_entity_poly.entity_id
_entity_poly.type
_entity_poly.pdbx_seq_one_letter_code
_entity_poly.pdbx_strand_id
1 'polypeptide(L)'
;MLCRLSTKSKELPRAASPEEVGVSSALTEQFLHYIKEQNLEFHSFMVIRHGKIAVEWYNEPYTADTSHSMYSVSKTFSATAIGFAVSEGLLSLDDKVLDFFPEYTPKSDSPYFDKLTVRSLITMTSGKQTNMLEDKGKIDWIEDFINSPWVFEPGTQYLYVNENIYMLCAIINRVAKTSVVDYLMPRLFEPLGIERPFWETDQNGIEAGGWGLYIKTMDLAKVMTCYLHEGKYKNKQILPKDWVKEATVNQLGDIKMPSKDKDCCAGYGYCIWMDDTEPYSYRADGMFSQFGINFPSLDATIISTAAIPCEDEARAAIWAFFPAAFADEDGNGVEVDTSSVNRPVASKHSVTESRLIGKTIKVRKKILLNIIGMPVSMLPLAVTFMMSDRAGNIDNIKFNFGDHECDMTWDEGDERNTVCCGMDGRYRYGTMTLGKIKFKVCANAEWIDDINLKVMVRPVETVGMRTLNFLFRRNNKVTITPTSTPSTYKIVDTLSRSFTEIIKNPLLSKICQKAIQIAPPLAEPKHYGKIV
;
A
#
# COMPACT_ATOMS: atom_id res chain seq x y z
N MET A 1 33.40 11.36 -12.66
CA MET A 1 33.70 11.14 -11.25
C MET A 1 32.90 12.18 -10.44
N LEU A 2 31.57 12.00 -10.37
CA LEU A 2 30.66 12.90 -9.67
C LEU A 2 30.17 12.21 -8.38
N CYS A 3 30.59 12.80 -7.36
CA CYS A 3 30.38 12.72 -5.92
C CYS A 3 29.21 11.83 -5.42
N ARG A 4 29.52 10.58 -5.01
CA ARG A 4 28.67 9.73 -4.15
C ARG A 4 28.77 10.12 -2.65
N LEU A 5 29.04 11.37 -2.32
CA LEU A 5 29.35 11.80 -0.94
C LEU A 5 28.16 12.43 -0.20
N SER A 6 26.90 12.36 -0.71
CA SER A 6 25.82 13.16 -0.14
C SER A 6 24.65 12.39 0.52
N THR A 7 24.49 11.09 0.30
CA THR A 7 23.28 10.38 0.80
C THR A 7 23.32 10.10 2.30
N LYS A 8 24.44 9.65 2.86
CA LYS A 8 24.56 9.37 4.32
C LYS A 8 24.30 10.60 5.21
N SER A 9 24.59 11.81 4.75
CA SER A 9 24.34 13.03 5.53
C SER A 9 22.86 13.39 5.65
N LYS A 10 22.01 12.80 4.82
CA LYS A 10 20.56 13.08 4.77
C LYS A 10 19.70 12.01 5.47
N GLU A 11 20.29 10.91 5.93
CA GLU A 11 19.60 9.90 6.73
C GLU A 11 19.30 10.42 8.15
N LEU A 12 18.23 9.89 8.75
CA LEU A 12 17.97 10.11 10.17
C LEU A 12 19.10 9.44 10.99
N PRO A 13 19.64 10.12 12.00
CA PRO A 13 20.62 9.50 12.89
C PRO A 13 19.95 8.38 13.70
N ARG A 14 20.73 7.37 14.08
CA ARG A 14 20.30 6.31 14.97
C ARG A 14 20.70 6.65 16.41
N ALA A 15 19.80 6.35 17.35
CA ALA A 15 20.14 6.34 18.76
C ALA A 15 21.12 5.17 19.06
N ALA A 16 21.93 5.28 20.10
CA ALA A 16 22.80 4.20 20.52
C ALA A 16 22.01 3.04 21.17
N SER A 17 20.90 3.36 21.81
CA SER A 17 19.84 2.44 22.26
C SER A 17 18.50 3.14 22.25
N PRO A 18 17.36 2.42 22.27
CA PRO A 18 16.04 3.02 22.38
C PRO A 18 15.91 3.95 23.59
N GLU A 19 16.50 3.60 24.73
CA GLU A 19 16.47 4.36 25.98
C GLU A 19 17.20 5.70 25.88
N GLU A 20 18.21 5.84 25.00
CA GLU A 20 18.90 7.12 24.76
C GLU A 20 17.90 8.24 24.40
N VAL A 21 16.79 7.87 23.78
CA VAL A 21 15.74 8.80 23.36
C VAL A 21 14.41 8.54 24.10
N GLY A 22 14.47 7.85 25.25
CA GLY A 22 13.30 7.60 26.09
C GLY A 22 12.28 6.65 25.49
N VAL A 23 12.71 5.69 24.67
CA VAL A 23 11.85 4.62 24.12
C VAL A 23 12.15 3.32 24.87
N SER A 24 11.11 2.68 25.44
CA SER A 24 11.27 1.41 26.13
C SER A 24 11.56 0.28 25.16
N SER A 25 12.79 -0.28 25.21
CA SER A 25 13.14 -1.49 24.46
C SER A 25 12.29 -2.69 24.90
N ALA A 26 11.98 -2.81 26.19
CA ALA A 26 11.16 -3.91 26.72
C ALA A 26 9.73 -3.91 26.15
N LEU A 27 9.08 -2.76 26.07
CA LEU A 27 7.73 -2.66 25.46
C LEU A 27 7.80 -2.83 23.95
N THR A 28 8.85 -2.38 23.30
CA THR A 28 9.08 -2.59 21.87
C THR A 28 9.24 -4.09 21.55
N GLU A 29 10.02 -4.82 22.35
CA GLU A 29 10.21 -6.26 22.20
C GLU A 29 8.90 -7.02 22.41
N GLN A 30 8.12 -6.62 23.44
CA GLN A 30 6.79 -7.17 23.68
C GLN A 30 5.85 -6.91 22.49
N PHE A 31 5.88 -5.72 21.89
CA PHE A 31 5.11 -5.41 20.68
C PHE A 31 5.49 -6.34 19.51
N LEU A 32 6.79 -6.49 19.23
CA LEU A 32 7.28 -7.36 18.15
C LEU A 32 6.90 -8.83 18.39
N HIS A 33 6.86 -9.25 19.64
CA HIS A 33 6.41 -10.60 20.02
C HIS A 33 4.89 -10.74 19.82
N TYR A 34 4.13 -9.75 20.30
CA TYR A 34 2.67 -9.72 20.17
C TYR A 34 2.20 -9.80 18.71
N ILE A 35 2.79 -9.01 17.82
CA ILE A 35 2.39 -9.04 16.39
C ILE A 35 2.68 -10.39 15.73
N LYS A 36 3.75 -11.09 16.13
CA LYS A 36 4.05 -12.46 15.68
C LYS A 36 3.02 -13.46 16.20
N GLU A 37 2.68 -13.41 17.49
CA GLU A 37 1.69 -14.31 18.11
C GLU A 37 0.28 -14.10 17.54
N GLN A 38 -0.10 -12.85 17.26
CA GLN A 38 -1.40 -12.52 16.67
C GLN A 38 -1.44 -12.73 15.14
N ASN A 39 -0.32 -13.16 14.52
CA ASN A 39 -0.17 -13.29 13.07
C ASN A 39 -0.51 -12.00 12.31
N LEU A 40 -0.12 -10.85 12.86
CA LEU A 40 -0.21 -9.56 12.21
C LEU A 40 1.02 -9.36 11.33
N GLU A 41 0.82 -9.39 10.01
CA GLU A 41 1.93 -9.38 9.06
C GLU A 41 2.43 -7.94 8.82
N PHE A 42 3.26 -7.44 9.75
CA PHE A 42 4.07 -6.25 9.50
C PHE A 42 5.29 -6.62 8.64
N HIS A 43 5.63 -5.76 7.69
CA HIS A 43 6.79 -5.90 6.81
C HIS A 43 7.96 -5.07 7.31
N SER A 44 7.67 -3.88 7.85
CA SER A 44 8.64 -3.03 8.54
C SER A 44 7.98 -2.29 9.68
N PHE A 45 8.79 -1.95 10.68
CA PHE A 45 8.37 -1.11 11.80
C PHE A 45 9.54 -0.22 12.22
N MET A 46 9.29 1.08 12.40
CA MET A 46 10.30 2.04 12.78
C MET A 46 9.75 3.01 13.80
N VAL A 47 10.53 3.28 14.85
CA VAL A 47 10.21 4.29 15.86
C VAL A 47 11.30 5.36 15.81
N ILE A 48 10.89 6.60 15.65
CA ILE A 48 11.74 7.79 15.70
C ILE A 48 11.31 8.62 16.90
N ARG A 49 12.25 9.06 17.73
CA ARG A 49 12.01 10.02 18.79
C ARG A 49 13.16 11.03 18.88
N HIS A 50 12.82 12.29 19.13
CA HIS A 50 13.78 13.40 19.16
C HIS A 50 14.69 13.46 17.90
N GLY A 51 14.08 13.14 16.75
CA GLY A 51 14.77 13.13 15.47
C GLY A 51 15.79 12.02 15.26
N LYS A 52 15.83 11.01 16.15
CA LYS A 52 16.68 9.82 16.03
C LYS A 52 15.87 8.55 15.92
N ILE A 53 16.34 7.60 15.12
CA ILE A 53 15.77 6.26 15.02
C ILE A 53 16.11 5.49 16.29
N ALA A 54 15.08 5.14 17.07
CA ALA A 54 15.17 4.31 18.26
C ALA A 54 15.05 2.82 17.91
N VAL A 55 14.16 2.48 16.97
CA VAL A 55 13.88 1.12 16.53
C VAL A 55 13.79 1.09 15.02
N GLU A 56 14.42 0.12 14.39
CA GLU A 56 14.34 -0.15 12.95
C GLU A 56 14.28 -1.66 12.74
N TRP A 57 13.14 -2.17 12.33
CA TRP A 57 12.87 -3.59 12.18
C TRP A 57 12.25 -3.89 10.81
N TYR A 58 12.73 -4.95 10.17
CA TYR A 58 12.23 -5.48 8.92
C TYR A 58 11.96 -6.98 9.04
N ASN A 59 10.78 -7.39 8.63
CA ASN A 59 10.44 -8.81 8.54
C ASN A 59 10.94 -9.38 7.21
N GLU A 60 11.72 -10.46 7.25
CA GLU A 60 12.16 -11.12 6.02
C GLU A 60 10.96 -11.54 5.15
N PRO A 61 10.94 -11.25 3.84
CA PRO A 61 12.07 -10.88 2.97
C PRO A 61 12.26 -9.36 2.76
N TYR A 62 11.62 -8.51 3.52
CA TYR A 62 11.72 -7.05 3.39
C TYR A 62 13.02 -6.54 4.01
N THR A 63 13.55 -5.45 3.45
CA THR A 63 14.81 -4.83 3.88
C THR A 63 14.70 -3.32 3.83
N ALA A 64 15.68 -2.61 4.38
CA ALA A 64 15.76 -1.14 4.29
C ALA A 64 15.75 -0.60 2.85
N ASP A 65 16.20 -1.41 1.88
CA ASP A 65 16.24 -1.02 0.46
C ASP A 65 14.96 -1.41 -0.32
N THR A 66 13.99 -2.02 0.34
CA THR A 66 12.73 -2.40 -0.28
C THR A 66 11.81 -1.19 -0.34
N SER A 67 11.50 -0.71 -1.55
CA SER A 67 10.37 0.20 -1.76
C SER A 67 9.06 -0.57 -1.56
N HIS A 68 8.06 0.06 -1.00
CA HIS A 68 6.78 -0.56 -0.71
C HIS A 68 5.62 0.29 -1.24
N SER A 69 4.57 -0.36 -1.72
CA SER A 69 3.34 0.31 -2.13
C SER A 69 2.69 0.99 -0.93
N MET A 70 2.51 2.30 -1.04
CA MET A 70 2.01 3.15 0.06
C MET A 70 0.49 3.25 0.12
N TYR A 71 -0.21 2.73 -0.88
CA TYR A 71 -1.66 2.90 -0.97
C TYR A 71 -2.07 4.36 -0.69
N SER A 72 -3.02 4.58 0.22
CA SER A 72 -3.54 5.92 0.50
C SER A 72 -2.58 6.88 1.23
N VAL A 73 -1.45 6.40 1.76
CA VAL A 73 -0.35 7.30 2.19
C VAL A 73 0.11 8.21 1.03
N SER A 74 -0.04 7.75 -0.22
CA SER A 74 0.20 8.55 -1.43
C SER A 74 -0.50 9.91 -1.39
N LYS A 75 -1.70 9.97 -0.80
CA LYS A 75 -2.50 11.21 -0.69
C LYS A 75 -1.78 12.32 0.08
N THR A 76 -1.05 11.95 1.12
CA THR A 76 -0.24 12.92 1.90
C THR A 76 0.83 13.58 1.02
N PHE A 77 1.42 12.82 0.08
CA PHE A 77 2.40 13.37 -0.87
C PHE A 77 1.73 14.25 -1.93
N SER A 78 0.56 13.85 -2.44
CA SER A 78 -0.24 14.69 -3.35
C SER A 78 -0.65 16.00 -2.69
N ALA A 79 -1.10 15.95 -1.44
CA ALA A 79 -1.42 17.12 -0.63
C ALA A 79 -0.17 17.99 -0.38
N THR A 80 0.99 17.37 -0.14
CA THR A 80 2.27 18.11 0.00
C THR A 80 2.60 18.91 -1.27
N ALA A 81 2.35 18.34 -2.46
CA ALA A 81 2.54 19.06 -3.72
C ALA A 81 1.61 20.28 -3.82
N ILE A 82 0.34 20.15 -3.42
CA ILE A 82 -0.60 21.28 -3.32
C ILE A 82 -0.06 22.33 -2.34
N GLY A 83 0.47 21.92 -1.20
CA GLY A 83 1.05 22.82 -0.20
C GLY A 83 2.20 23.67 -0.75
N PHE A 84 3.08 23.08 -1.55
CA PHE A 84 4.12 23.84 -2.25
C PHE A 84 3.50 24.80 -3.27
N ALA A 85 2.54 24.35 -4.08
CA ALA A 85 1.92 25.18 -5.11
C ALA A 85 1.16 26.37 -4.51
N VAL A 86 0.48 26.19 -3.38
CA VAL A 86 -0.15 27.30 -2.62
C VAL A 86 0.91 28.27 -2.11
N SER A 87 1.99 27.78 -1.51
CA SER A 87 3.06 28.63 -0.97
C SER A 87 3.83 29.40 -2.05
N GLU A 88 3.88 28.87 -3.27
CA GLU A 88 4.49 29.50 -4.45
C GLU A 88 3.52 30.42 -5.20
N GLY A 89 2.26 30.52 -4.76
CA GLY A 89 1.23 31.36 -5.40
C GLY A 89 0.76 30.84 -6.76
N LEU A 90 0.97 29.56 -7.07
CA LEU A 90 0.52 28.92 -8.31
C LEU A 90 -0.98 28.63 -8.31
N LEU A 91 -1.56 28.43 -7.15
CA LEU A 91 -2.99 28.21 -6.94
C LEU A 91 -3.41 28.59 -5.51
N SER A 92 -4.72 28.72 -5.31
CA SER A 92 -5.37 28.87 -4.00
C SER A 92 -6.24 27.64 -3.71
N LEU A 93 -6.41 27.31 -2.42
CA LEU A 93 -7.36 26.27 -2.04
C LEU A 93 -8.81 26.61 -2.40
N ASP A 94 -9.12 27.89 -2.58
CA ASP A 94 -10.45 28.36 -2.92
C ASP A 94 -10.68 28.52 -4.44
N ASP A 95 -9.67 28.21 -5.26
CA ASP A 95 -9.80 28.18 -6.71
C ASP A 95 -10.78 27.06 -7.13
N LYS A 96 -11.60 27.38 -8.15
CA LYS A 96 -12.56 26.42 -8.71
C LYS A 96 -11.84 25.36 -9.54
N VAL A 97 -12.21 24.10 -9.34
CA VAL A 97 -11.58 22.98 -10.05
C VAL A 97 -11.72 23.10 -11.56
N LEU A 98 -12.89 23.52 -12.06
CA LEU A 98 -13.12 23.63 -13.51
C LEU A 98 -12.24 24.70 -14.18
N ASP A 99 -11.80 25.73 -13.47
CA ASP A 99 -10.95 26.79 -14.04
C ASP A 99 -9.60 26.26 -14.52
N PHE A 100 -9.14 25.11 -13.97
CA PHE A 100 -7.93 24.44 -14.42
C PHE A 100 -8.12 23.56 -15.66
N PHE A 101 -9.39 23.30 -16.06
CA PHE A 101 -9.77 22.36 -17.12
C PHE A 101 -10.77 22.98 -18.10
N PRO A 102 -10.47 24.15 -18.71
CA PRO A 102 -11.45 24.87 -19.55
C PRO A 102 -11.84 24.14 -20.83
N GLU A 103 -11.08 23.12 -21.25
CA GLU A 103 -11.40 22.29 -22.40
C GLU A 103 -12.48 21.22 -22.12
N TYR A 104 -12.79 20.96 -20.84
CA TYR A 104 -13.82 20.00 -20.46
C TYR A 104 -15.15 20.69 -20.19
N THR A 105 -16.16 20.30 -20.92
CA THR A 105 -17.53 20.81 -20.70
C THR A 105 -18.34 19.80 -19.88
N PRO A 106 -18.81 20.17 -18.68
CA PRO A 106 -19.70 19.29 -17.90
C PRO A 106 -20.97 18.93 -18.67
N LYS A 107 -21.40 17.67 -18.56
CA LYS A 107 -22.65 17.18 -19.17
C LYS A 107 -23.91 17.63 -18.43
N SER A 108 -23.78 18.31 -17.28
CA SER A 108 -24.87 18.84 -16.48
C SER A 108 -24.62 20.26 -16.03
N ASP A 109 -25.67 21.07 -15.95
CA ASP A 109 -25.64 22.46 -15.48
C ASP A 109 -25.79 22.55 -13.94
N SER A 110 -25.09 21.72 -13.19
CA SER A 110 -25.19 21.72 -11.72
C SER A 110 -24.54 22.98 -11.13
N PRO A 111 -25.23 23.70 -10.22
CA PRO A 111 -24.65 24.85 -9.51
C PRO A 111 -23.52 24.44 -8.55
N TYR A 112 -23.34 23.16 -8.32
CA TYR A 112 -22.28 22.61 -7.45
C TYR A 112 -20.88 22.76 -8.07
N PHE A 113 -20.77 22.92 -9.39
CA PHE A 113 -19.48 23.22 -10.00
C PHE A 113 -18.85 24.53 -9.51
N ASP A 114 -19.68 25.54 -9.21
CA ASP A 114 -19.20 26.79 -8.63
C ASP A 114 -18.65 26.67 -7.21
N LYS A 115 -19.01 25.59 -6.51
CA LYS A 115 -18.59 25.26 -5.14
C LYS A 115 -17.52 24.18 -5.08
N LEU A 116 -17.19 23.54 -6.20
CA LEU A 116 -16.16 22.52 -6.30
C LEU A 116 -14.78 23.22 -6.35
N THR A 117 -14.10 23.28 -5.22
CA THR A 117 -12.81 23.94 -5.05
C THR A 117 -11.70 22.94 -4.77
N VAL A 118 -10.44 23.37 -4.89
CA VAL A 118 -9.26 22.59 -4.47
C VAL A 118 -9.39 22.18 -3.01
N ARG A 119 -9.90 23.05 -2.14
CA ARG A 119 -10.19 22.77 -0.73
C ARG A 119 -11.16 21.60 -0.58
N SER A 120 -12.25 21.59 -1.35
CA SER A 120 -13.24 20.52 -1.27
C SER A 120 -12.70 19.15 -1.73
N LEU A 121 -11.72 19.14 -2.65
CA LEU A 121 -11.02 17.92 -3.05
C LEU A 121 -10.13 17.39 -1.91
N ILE A 122 -9.25 18.26 -1.38
CA ILE A 122 -8.22 17.85 -0.41
C ILE A 122 -8.80 17.46 0.96
N THR A 123 -9.96 18.01 1.32
CA THR A 123 -10.70 17.69 2.56
C THR A 123 -11.75 16.60 2.39
N MET A 124 -11.83 15.94 1.23
CA MET A 124 -12.82 14.89 0.94
C MET A 124 -14.28 15.34 1.08
N THR A 125 -14.55 16.59 0.72
CA THR A 125 -15.89 17.20 0.77
C THR A 125 -16.41 17.62 -0.61
N SER A 126 -15.88 17.04 -1.69
CA SER A 126 -16.23 17.39 -3.08
C SER A 126 -17.68 17.13 -3.47
N GLY A 127 -18.36 16.22 -2.80
CA GLY A 127 -19.72 15.78 -3.16
C GLY A 127 -19.81 14.88 -4.39
N LYS A 128 -18.67 14.47 -4.96
CA LYS A 128 -18.62 13.56 -6.10
C LYS A 128 -18.70 12.09 -5.68
N GLN A 129 -19.30 11.25 -6.51
CA GLN A 129 -19.32 9.81 -6.31
C GLN A 129 -18.03 9.17 -6.81
N THR A 130 -17.57 8.10 -6.14
CA THR A 130 -16.42 7.30 -6.58
C THR A 130 -16.81 6.31 -7.68
N ASN A 131 -15.90 6.12 -8.66
CA ASN A 131 -16.00 5.15 -9.75
C ASN A 131 -14.80 4.17 -9.74
N MET A 132 -14.16 3.98 -8.60
CA MET A 132 -12.90 3.22 -8.44
C MET A 132 -12.84 1.84 -9.09
N LEU A 133 -13.99 1.18 -9.29
CA LEU A 133 -14.06 -0.19 -9.81
C LEU A 133 -14.19 -0.27 -11.34
N GLU A 134 -14.29 0.86 -12.04
CA GLU A 134 -14.37 0.87 -13.49
C GLU A 134 -13.01 0.65 -14.15
N ASP A 135 -13.01 0.13 -15.38
CA ASP A 135 -11.80 -0.10 -16.19
C ASP A 135 -11.16 1.22 -16.60
N LYS A 136 -10.26 1.71 -15.77
CA LYS A 136 -9.64 3.03 -15.88
C LYS A 136 -8.63 3.14 -17.03
N GLY A 137 -8.19 2.03 -17.60
CA GLY A 137 -7.23 2.04 -18.71
C GLY A 137 -7.79 2.53 -20.05
N LYS A 138 -9.09 2.80 -20.16
CA LYS A 138 -9.79 3.19 -21.40
C LYS A 138 -10.52 4.51 -21.34
N ILE A 139 -10.63 5.14 -20.19
CA ILE A 139 -11.39 6.37 -19.98
C ILE A 139 -10.46 7.52 -19.58
N ASP A 140 -10.84 8.73 -19.93
CA ASP A 140 -10.21 9.96 -19.42
C ASP A 140 -10.70 10.19 -17.98
N TRP A 141 -9.82 10.10 -17.02
CA TRP A 141 -10.17 10.19 -15.61
C TRP A 141 -10.63 11.60 -15.20
N ILE A 142 -10.17 12.65 -15.90
CA ILE A 142 -10.62 14.02 -15.67
C ILE A 142 -12.08 14.15 -16.15
N GLU A 143 -12.37 13.70 -17.38
CA GLU A 143 -13.72 13.72 -17.92
C GLU A 143 -14.69 12.88 -17.07
N ASP A 144 -14.24 11.69 -16.64
CA ASP A 144 -15.03 10.81 -15.79
C ASP A 144 -15.36 11.47 -14.44
N PHE A 145 -14.36 12.08 -13.77
CA PHE A 145 -14.59 12.81 -12.53
C PHE A 145 -15.56 13.99 -12.70
N ILE A 146 -15.36 14.83 -13.71
CA ILE A 146 -16.20 15.99 -13.97
C ILE A 146 -17.65 15.55 -14.16
N ASN A 147 -17.88 14.45 -14.88
CA ASN A 147 -19.20 13.93 -15.21
C ASN A 147 -19.76 12.91 -14.21
N SER A 148 -19.00 12.55 -13.16
CA SER A 148 -19.49 11.65 -12.10
C SER A 148 -20.70 12.27 -11.36
N PRO A 149 -21.63 11.45 -10.83
CA PRO A 149 -22.79 11.96 -10.12
C PRO A 149 -22.43 12.76 -8.87
N TRP A 150 -23.28 13.73 -8.56
CA TRP A 150 -23.28 14.45 -7.29
C TRP A 150 -24.06 13.66 -6.24
N VAL A 151 -23.53 13.49 -5.05
CA VAL A 151 -24.21 12.83 -3.91
C VAL A 151 -24.60 13.82 -2.81
N PHE A 152 -23.90 14.96 -2.75
CA PHE A 152 -24.22 16.10 -1.88
C PHE A 152 -23.56 17.39 -2.42
N GLU A 153 -23.93 18.51 -1.82
CA GLU A 153 -23.33 19.81 -2.13
C GLU A 153 -21.88 19.88 -1.61
N PRO A 154 -20.89 20.33 -2.44
CA PRO A 154 -19.52 20.49 -2.00
C PRO A 154 -19.38 21.30 -0.70
N GLY A 155 -18.54 20.82 0.21
CA GLY A 155 -18.30 21.43 1.51
C GLY A 155 -19.34 21.12 2.60
N THR A 156 -20.34 20.26 2.34
CA THR A 156 -21.41 19.99 3.32
C THR A 156 -21.31 18.63 4.03
N GLN A 157 -20.71 17.65 3.41
CA GLN A 157 -20.55 16.31 3.97
C GLN A 157 -19.18 15.74 3.59
N TYR A 158 -18.73 14.72 4.31
CA TYR A 158 -17.51 13.99 4.06
C TYR A 158 -17.81 12.70 3.29
N LEU A 159 -17.05 12.48 2.22
CA LEU A 159 -16.99 11.20 1.49
C LEU A 159 -15.58 10.97 0.98
N TYR A 160 -14.95 9.89 1.42
CA TYR A 160 -13.60 9.53 1.00
C TYR A 160 -13.60 9.06 -0.45
N VAL A 161 -13.03 9.85 -1.35
CA VAL A 161 -13.02 9.65 -2.81
C VAL A 161 -11.59 9.76 -3.34
N ASN A 162 -11.06 8.68 -3.93
CA ASN A 162 -9.70 8.68 -4.45
C ASN A 162 -9.52 9.62 -5.63
N GLU A 163 -10.52 9.73 -6.47
CA GLU A 163 -10.52 10.59 -7.66
C GLU A 163 -10.36 12.07 -7.32
N ASN A 164 -10.77 12.50 -6.10
CA ASN A 164 -10.47 13.85 -5.61
C ASN A 164 -8.96 14.12 -5.65
N ILE A 165 -8.16 13.14 -5.24
CA ILE A 165 -6.71 13.31 -5.13
C ILE A 165 -6.03 13.16 -6.50
N TYR A 166 -6.57 12.32 -7.39
CA TYR A 166 -6.14 12.33 -8.79
C TYR A 166 -6.34 13.72 -9.41
N MET A 167 -7.49 14.37 -9.17
CA MET A 167 -7.73 15.74 -9.65
C MET A 167 -6.71 16.75 -9.10
N LEU A 168 -6.25 16.59 -7.84
CA LEU A 168 -5.16 17.42 -7.30
C LEU A 168 -3.86 17.21 -8.09
N CYS A 169 -3.52 15.97 -8.45
CA CYS A 169 -2.36 15.67 -9.28
C CYS A 169 -2.51 16.26 -10.70
N ALA A 170 -3.69 16.18 -11.29
CA ALA A 170 -4.00 16.78 -12.57
C ALA A 170 -3.87 18.32 -12.51
N ILE A 171 -4.31 18.95 -11.43
CA ILE A 171 -4.14 20.41 -11.21
C ILE A 171 -2.65 20.76 -11.12
N ILE A 172 -1.84 20.03 -10.34
CA ILE A 172 -0.38 20.25 -10.30
C ILE A 172 0.22 20.13 -11.70
N ASN A 173 -0.16 19.11 -12.47
CA ASN A 173 0.32 18.97 -13.85
C ASN A 173 -0.01 20.20 -14.71
N ARG A 174 -1.17 20.81 -14.52
CA ARG A 174 -1.59 22.03 -15.24
C ARG A 174 -0.80 23.27 -14.83
N VAL A 175 -0.69 23.54 -13.52
CA VAL A 175 -0.09 24.79 -13.03
C VAL A 175 1.44 24.73 -13.05
N ALA A 176 2.04 23.58 -12.77
CA ALA A 176 3.49 23.40 -12.77
C ALA A 176 4.05 22.90 -14.11
N LYS A 177 3.20 22.45 -15.04
CA LYS A 177 3.54 21.88 -16.36
C LYS A 177 4.54 20.73 -16.28
N THR A 178 4.41 19.92 -15.24
CA THR A 178 5.25 18.74 -14.99
C THR A 178 4.51 17.72 -14.14
N SER A 179 5.02 16.50 -14.02
CA SER A 179 4.46 15.47 -13.17
C SER A 179 4.59 15.84 -11.68
N VAL A 180 3.75 15.23 -10.80
CA VAL A 180 3.84 15.46 -9.35
C VAL A 180 5.20 15.00 -8.82
N VAL A 181 5.71 13.86 -9.31
CA VAL A 181 7.03 13.37 -8.93
C VAL A 181 8.11 14.40 -9.29
N ASP A 182 8.13 14.89 -10.53
CA ASP A 182 9.12 15.88 -10.96
C ASP A 182 8.97 17.22 -10.23
N TYR A 183 7.75 17.61 -9.90
CA TYR A 183 7.48 18.81 -9.11
C TYR A 183 8.02 18.69 -7.67
N LEU A 184 7.88 17.50 -7.07
CA LEU A 184 8.36 17.20 -5.72
C LEU A 184 9.87 16.90 -5.67
N MET A 185 10.51 16.48 -6.77
CA MET A 185 11.94 16.14 -6.75
C MET A 185 12.81 17.24 -6.13
N PRO A 186 12.85 18.49 -6.63
CA PRO A 186 13.70 19.54 -6.08
C PRO A 186 13.18 20.12 -4.74
N ARG A 187 11.89 19.93 -4.43
CA ARG A 187 11.23 20.54 -3.26
C ARG A 187 11.24 19.65 -2.03
N LEU A 188 11.02 18.36 -2.22
CA LEU A 188 10.86 17.38 -1.14
C LEU A 188 11.91 16.27 -1.22
N PHE A 189 11.93 15.51 -2.34
CA PHE A 189 12.68 14.26 -2.42
C PHE A 189 14.20 14.48 -2.35
N GLU A 190 14.77 15.30 -3.21
CA GLU A 190 16.21 15.62 -3.21
C GLU A 190 16.68 16.27 -1.90
N PRO A 191 15.97 17.28 -1.33
CA PRO A 191 16.33 17.84 -0.03
C PRO A 191 16.40 16.82 1.09
N LEU A 192 15.49 15.81 1.09
CA LEU A 192 15.46 14.71 2.07
C LEU A 192 16.39 13.54 1.71
N GLY A 193 17.04 13.56 0.53
CA GLY A 193 17.86 12.45 0.05
C GLY A 193 17.04 11.22 -0.28
N ILE A 194 15.84 11.42 -0.77
CA ILE A 194 14.95 10.38 -1.30
C ILE A 194 15.24 10.24 -2.79
N GLU A 195 15.49 9.01 -3.23
CA GLU A 195 15.64 8.67 -4.63
C GLU A 195 14.31 8.90 -5.36
N ARG A 196 14.36 9.15 -6.68
CA ARG A 196 13.14 9.30 -7.47
C ARG A 196 12.19 8.12 -7.27
N PRO A 197 11.01 8.32 -6.67
CA PRO A 197 10.08 7.23 -6.44
C PRO A 197 9.37 6.81 -7.73
N PHE A 198 8.87 5.58 -7.76
CA PHE A 198 7.88 5.15 -8.73
C PHE A 198 6.49 5.55 -8.23
N TRP A 199 5.66 6.07 -9.13
CA TRP A 199 4.25 6.36 -8.87
C TRP A 199 3.43 5.93 -10.08
N GLU A 200 2.38 5.14 -9.86
CA GLU A 200 1.47 4.71 -10.92
C GLU A 200 0.75 5.90 -11.54
N THR A 201 0.57 5.85 -12.86
CA THR A 201 -0.06 6.95 -13.63
C THR A 201 -1.27 6.45 -14.41
N ASP A 202 -2.09 7.38 -14.84
CA ASP A 202 -3.06 7.15 -15.90
C ASP A 202 -2.36 7.01 -17.28
N GLN A 203 -3.16 6.86 -18.33
CA GLN A 203 -2.67 6.76 -19.72
C GLN A 203 -1.99 8.05 -20.23
N ASN A 204 -2.21 9.19 -19.58
CA ASN A 204 -1.65 10.49 -19.95
C ASN A 204 -0.39 10.83 -19.14
N GLY A 205 0.04 9.93 -18.24
CA GLY A 205 1.21 10.12 -17.38
C GLY A 205 0.95 10.98 -16.15
N ILE A 206 -0.31 11.20 -15.78
CA ILE A 206 -0.70 11.90 -14.55
C ILE A 206 -0.74 10.86 -13.42
N GLU A 207 -0.07 11.13 -12.31
CA GLU A 207 -0.03 10.24 -11.16
C GLU A 207 -1.44 9.96 -10.60
N ALA A 208 -1.70 8.71 -10.23
CA ALA A 208 -2.97 8.29 -9.63
C ALA A 208 -3.33 9.06 -8.34
N GLY A 209 -2.31 9.57 -7.65
CA GLY A 209 -2.44 10.48 -6.52
C GLY A 209 -3.02 9.86 -5.26
N GLY A 210 -4.19 9.25 -5.39
CA GLY A 210 -4.89 8.58 -4.29
C GLY A 210 -4.24 7.26 -3.83
N TRP A 211 -3.36 6.69 -4.66
CA TRP A 211 -2.58 5.47 -4.46
C TRP A 211 -1.39 5.44 -5.41
N GLY A 212 -0.65 4.34 -5.42
CA GLY A 212 0.33 4.01 -6.47
C GLY A 212 1.73 4.58 -6.24
N LEU A 213 2.01 5.25 -5.12
CA LEU A 213 3.35 5.65 -4.71
C LEU A 213 4.09 4.46 -4.09
N TYR A 214 5.35 4.28 -4.47
CA TYR A 214 6.26 3.28 -3.93
C TYR A 214 7.50 3.97 -3.35
N ILE A 215 7.69 3.88 -2.03
CA ILE A 215 8.84 4.46 -1.32
C ILE A 215 9.35 3.51 -0.23
N LYS A 216 10.57 3.74 0.23
CA LYS A 216 11.17 3.00 1.36
C LYS A 216 10.55 3.46 2.68
N THR A 217 10.57 2.58 3.69
CA THR A 217 10.15 2.91 5.06
C THR A 217 10.88 4.14 5.60
N MET A 218 12.19 4.23 5.37
CA MET A 218 13.02 5.38 5.73
C MET A 218 12.58 6.68 5.05
N ASP A 219 12.11 6.61 3.81
CA ASP A 219 11.68 7.79 3.08
C ASP A 219 10.37 8.36 3.66
N LEU A 220 9.42 7.49 3.99
CA LEU A 220 8.22 7.88 4.73
C LEU A 220 8.58 8.47 6.10
N ALA A 221 9.54 7.85 6.81
CA ALA A 221 10.02 8.34 8.11
C ALA A 221 10.55 9.78 8.02
N LYS A 222 11.35 10.10 7.01
CA LYS A 222 11.87 11.47 6.78
C LYS A 222 10.76 12.48 6.53
N VAL A 223 9.77 12.12 5.70
CA VAL A 223 8.64 13.02 5.40
C VAL A 223 7.78 13.24 6.64
N MET A 224 7.44 12.19 7.37
CA MET A 224 6.64 12.32 8.60
C MET A 224 7.38 13.08 9.70
N THR A 225 8.71 12.92 9.81
CA THR A 225 9.55 13.75 10.69
C THR A 225 9.50 15.23 10.30
N CYS A 226 9.44 15.56 8.99
CA CYS A 226 9.22 16.94 8.55
C CYS A 226 7.87 17.47 9.03
N TYR A 227 6.81 16.69 8.88
CA TYR A 227 5.48 17.08 9.37
C TYR A 227 5.48 17.27 10.90
N LEU A 228 6.13 16.37 11.65
CA LEU A 228 6.27 16.47 13.10
C LEU A 228 6.93 17.78 13.55
N HIS A 229 7.97 18.20 12.82
CA HIS A 229 8.79 19.36 13.13
C HIS A 229 8.37 20.64 12.36
N GLU A 230 7.08 20.84 12.13
CA GLU A 230 6.53 22.03 11.44
C GLU A 230 7.21 22.32 10.08
N GLY A 231 7.50 21.25 9.34
CA GLY A 231 8.12 21.31 8.01
C GLY A 231 9.64 21.34 8.01
N LYS A 232 10.31 21.24 9.14
CA LYS A 232 11.77 21.25 9.23
C LYS A 232 12.36 19.83 9.19
N TYR A 233 13.49 19.71 8.52
CA TYR A 233 14.35 18.53 8.57
C TYR A 233 15.79 18.96 8.81
N LYS A 234 16.42 18.48 9.89
CA LYS A 234 17.79 18.87 10.30
C LYS A 234 17.97 20.41 10.28
N ASN A 235 17.08 21.13 10.92
CA ASN A 235 17.05 22.61 11.02
C ASN A 235 16.84 23.38 9.71
N LYS A 236 16.62 22.68 8.60
CA LYS A 236 16.26 23.32 7.31
C LYS A 236 14.75 23.23 7.09
N GLN A 237 14.13 24.37 6.75
CA GLN A 237 12.72 24.37 6.32
C GLN A 237 12.63 23.67 4.97
N ILE A 238 11.88 22.57 4.90
CA ILE A 238 11.60 21.79 3.69
C ILE A 238 10.16 22.01 3.27
N LEU A 239 9.19 21.68 4.14
CA LEU A 239 7.78 21.93 3.87
C LEU A 239 7.40 23.35 4.30
N PRO A 240 6.46 24.02 3.61
CA PRO A 240 5.94 25.30 4.07
C PRO A 240 5.32 25.16 5.47
N LYS A 241 5.78 26.00 6.42
CA LYS A 241 5.37 25.88 7.83
C LYS A 241 3.86 26.03 8.02
N ASP A 242 3.27 27.03 7.36
CA ASP A 242 1.84 27.32 7.49
C ASP A 242 0.98 26.18 6.90
N TRP A 243 1.45 25.57 5.80
CA TRP A 243 0.84 24.38 5.24
C TRP A 243 0.79 23.24 6.25
N VAL A 244 1.92 22.92 6.91
CA VAL A 244 1.99 21.82 7.87
C VAL A 244 1.01 22.05 9.03
N LYS A 245 0.94 23.29 9.55
CA LYS A 245 -0.01 23.63 10.64
C LYS A 245 -1.46 23.40 10.26
N GLU A 246 -1.85 23.76 9.03
CA GLU A 246 -3.22 23.54 8.55
C GLU A 246 -3.48 22.08 8.20
N ALA A 247 -2.52 21.40 7.56
CA ALA A 247 -2.67 20.03 7.10
C ALA A 247 -2.86 19.03 8.24
N THR A 248 -2.30 19.31 9.42
CA THR A 248 -2.27 18.39 10.58
C THR A 248 -3.34 18.69 11.64
N VAL A 249 -4.36 19.46 11.31
CA VAL A 249 -5.51 19.73 12.16
C VAL A 249 -6.81 19.43 11.43
N ASN A 250 -7.89 19.18 12.19
CA ASN A 250 -9.20 18.90 11.59
C ASN A 250 -9.70 20.09 10.76
N GLN A 251 -9.95 19.87 9.47
CA GLN A 251 -10.45 20.85 8.51
C GLN A 251 -11.97 20.72 8.25
N LEU A 252 -12.62 19.73 8.86
CA LEU A 252 -14.04 19.43 8.59
C LEU A 252 -15.01 20.28 9.43
N GLY A 253 -14.51 20.96 10.47
CA GLY A 253 -15.40 21.70 11.39
C GLY A 253 -16.46 20.77 12.00
N ASP A 254 -17.75 21.09 11.77
CA ASP A 254 -18.90 20.32 12.29
C ASP A 254 -19.31 19.13 11.39
N ILE A 255 -18.66 18.95 10.24
CA ILE A 255 -18.96 17.84 9.31
C ILE A 255 -18.57 16.52 9.99
N LYS A 256 -19.55 15.60 10.09
CA LYS A 256 -19.33 14.28 10.69
C LYS A 256 -18.80 13.28 9.67
N MET A 257 -17.82 12.51 10.08
CA MET A 257 -17.29 11.40 9.29
C MET A 257 -18.16 10.16 9.52
N PRO A 258 -18.55 9.44 8.46
CA PRO A 258 -19.48 8.30 8.55
C PRO A 258 -18.74 7.01 8.93
N SER A 259 -18.15 6.92 10.10
CA SER A 259 -17.50 5.70 10.62
C SER A 259 -17.94 5.43 12.06
N LYS A 260 -17.79 4.19 12.50
CA LYS A 260 -17.96 3.78 13.89
C LYS A 260 -16.62 3.66 14.61
N ASP A 261 -15.53 3.58 13.86
CA ASP A 261 -14.18 3.61 14.41
C ASP A 261 -13.84 5.02 14.84
N LYS A 262 -13.46 5.18 16.11
CA LYS A 262 -13.14 6.46 16.73
C LYS A 262 -11.97 7.14 16.04
N ASP A 263 -10.91 6.40 15.69
CA ASP A 263 -9.74 6.92 14.98
C ASP A 263 -10.08 7.37 13.54
N CYS A 264 -11.13 6.79 12.94
CA CYS A 264 -11.65 7.22 11.65
C CYS A 264 -12.68 8.35 11.73
N CYS A 265 -13.02 8.82 12.94
CA CYS A 265 -13.97 9.91 13.19
C CYS A 265 -13.36 11.10 13.92
N ALA A 266 -12.11 11.01 14.37
CA ALA A 266 -11.46 12.04 15.17
C ALA A 266 -11.19 13.33 14.38
N GLY A 267 -11.12 13.25 13.04
CA GLY A 267 -11.00 14.40 12.15
C GLY A 267 -10.17 14.07 10.90
N TYR A 268 -10.20 15.01 9.97
CA TYR A 268 -9.45 14.93 8.72
C TYR A 268 -8.87 16.30 8.35
N GLY A 269 -7.57 16.33 8.10
CA GLY A 269 -6.86 17.50 7.65
C GLY A 269 -6.69 17.52 6.12
N TYR A 270 -5.53 17.96 5.63
CA TYR A 270 -5.22 17.88 4.21
C TYR A 270 -4.57 16.53 3.90
N CYS A 271 -5.41 15.52 3.64
CA CYS A 271 -5.02 14.11 3.42
C CYS A 271 -4.22 13.50 4.60
N ILE A 272 -4.54 13.90 5.81
CA ILE A 272 -4.00 13.42 7.07
C ILE A 272 -5.17 13.15 8.00
N TRP A 273 -5.17 11.98 8.64
CA TRP A 273 -6.17 11.56 9.61
C TRP A 273 -5.75 11.99 11.02
N MET A 274 -6.69 12.43 11.85
CA MET A 274 -6.52 12.58 13.29
C MET A 274 -6.88 11.27 13.97
N ASP A 275 -6.25 11.00 15.13
CA ASP A 275 -6.53 9.83 15.95
C ASP A 275 -7.24 10.23 17.25
N ASP A 276 -8.08 9.33 17.77
CA ASP A 276 -8.74 9.48 19.09
C ASP A 276 -7.80 8.94 20.19
N THR A 277 -6.59 9.52 20.28
CA THR A 277 -5.54 9.11 21.23
C THR A 277 -5.20 10.22 22.21
N GLU A 278 -4.72 9.80 23.41
CA GLU A 278 -4.08 10.68 24.36
C GLU A 278 -2.64 10.18 24.62
N PRO A 279 -1.62 11.00 24.31
CA PRO A 279 -1.71 12.35 23.75
C PRO A 279 -2.14 12.37 22.27
N TYR A 280 -2.58 13.53 21.80
CA TYR A 280 -2.98 13.77 20.42
C TYR A 280 -1.98 13.24 19.40
N SER A 281 -2.48 12.54 18.40
CA SER A 281 -1.71 12.10 17.25
C SER A 281 -2.45 12.34 15.92
N TYR A 282 -1.69 12.28 14.84
CA TYR A 282 -2.22 12.31 13.49
C TYR A 282 -1.39 11.38 12.58
N ARG A 283 -1.99 10.92 11.50
CA ARG A 283 -1.34 9.93 10.64
C ARG A 283 -1.57 10.12 9.15
N ALA A 284 -0.56 9.78 8.36
CA ALA A 284 -0.71 9.31 6.99
C ALA A 284 -1.16 7.84 7.05
N ASP A 285 -2.22 7.50 6.34
CA ASP A 285 -2.90 6.20 6.43
C ASP A 285 -3.05 5.56 5.05
N GLY A 286 -2.69 4.30 4.94
CA GLY A 286 -2.82 3.51 3.72
C GLY A 286 -3.35 2.12 3.97
N MET A 287 -4.20 1.65 3.07
CA MET A 287 -4.77 0.30 3.09
C MET A 287 -3.71 -0.75 3.44
N PHE A 288 -4.12 -1.77 4.17
CA PHE A 288 -3.26 -2.84 4.70
C PHE A 288 -2.23 -2.38 5.74
N SER A 289 -2.52 -1.25 6.43
CA SER A 289 -1.73 -0.73 7.56
C SER A 289 -0.36 -0.16 7.18
N GLN A 290 -0.34 0.60 6.08
CA GLN A 290 0.77 1.49 5.79
C GLN A 290 0.58 2.75 6.63
N PHE A 291 1.39 2.98 7.66
CA PHE A 291 1.20 4.10 8.57
C PHE A 291 2.44 4.98 8.70
N GLY A 292 2.20 6.29 8.80
CA GLY A 292 3.13 7.24 9.35
C GLY A 292 2.39 8.04 10.44
N ILE A 293 2.63 7.72 11.72
CA ILE A 293 1.90 8.27 12.88
C ILE A 293 2.81 9.22 13.62
N ASN A 294 2.34 10.43 13.88
CA ASN A 294 3.06 11.46 14.64
C ASN A 294 2.39 11.77 15.96
N PHE A 295 3.17 11.83 17.03
CA PHE A 295 2.80 12.28 18.36
C PHE A 295 3.54 13.59 18.68
N PRO A 296 2.96 14.77 18.37
CA PRO A 296 3.67 16.05 18.49
C PRO A 296 4.20 16.36 19.89
N SER A 297 3.41 16.10 20.93
CA SER A 297 3.81 16.37 22.32
C SER A 297 4.91 15.43 22.85
N LEU A 298 5.10 14.27 22.20
CA LEU A 298 6.13 13.29 22.57
C LEU A 298 7.37 13.38 21.67
N ASP A 299 7.34 14.26 20.67
CA ASP A 299 8.37 14.35 19.62
C ASP A 299 8.71 12.97 19.03
N ALA A 300 7.65 12.20 18.68
CA ALA A 300 7.76 10.82 18.28
C ALA A 300 6.99 10.54 16.98
N THR A 301 7.56 9.65 16.15
CA THR A 301 6.97 9.15 14.90
C THR A 301 7.05 7.63 14.88
N ILE A 302 5.97 6.98 14.49
CA ILE A 302 5.91 5.54 14.19
C ILE A 302 5.65 5.37 12.71
N ILE A 303 6.44 4.49 12.07
CA ILE A 303 6.26 4.11 10.67
C ILE A 303 6.03 2.61 10.59
N SER A 304 5.06 2.20 9.78
CA SER A 304 4.87 0.79 9.44
C SER A 304 4.56 0.58 7.97
N THR A 305 5.00 -0.55 7.44
CA THR A 305 4.46 -1.18 6.24
C THR A 305 3.98 -2.57 6.60
N ALA A 306 2.86 -3.01 6.05
CA ALA A 306 2.23 -4.26 6.47
C ALA A 306 1.32 -4.86 5.38
N ALA A 307 0.79 -6.04 5.66
CA ALA A 307 -0.22 -6.74 4.86
C ALA A 307 -1.45 -7.11 5.71
N ILE A 308 -1.90 -6.21 6.57
CA ILE A 308 -3.00 -6.42 7.51
C ILE A 308 -4.27 -5.78 6.93
N PRO A 309 -5.27 -6.58 6.48
CA PRO A 309 -6.47 -6.03 5.81
C PRO A 309 -7.38 -5.20 6.72
N CYS A 310 -7.40 -5.49 8.01
CA CYS A 310 -8.16 -4.76 9.00
C CYS A 310 -7.20 -3.79 9.72
N GLU A 311 -7.19 -2.53 9.28
CA GLU A 311 -6.28 -1.51 9.82
C GLU A 311 -6.51 -1.28 11.33
N ASP A 312 -7.75 -1.50 11.82
CA ASP A 312 -8.09 -1.40 13.24
C ASP A 312 -7.30 -2.40 14.10
N GLU A 313 -7.05 -3.63 13.58
CA GLU A 313 -6.23 -4.63 14.28
C GLU A 313 -4.78 -4.14 14.45
N ALA A 314 -4.23 -3.51 13.42
CA ALA A 314 -2.88 -2.98 13.46
C ALA A 314 -2.77 -1.75 14.37
N ARG A 315 -3.74 -0.81 14.29
CA ARG A 315 -3.79 0.35 15.19
C ARG A 315 -3.95 -0.08 16.64
N ALA A 316 -4.88 -1.00 16.92
CA ALA A 316 -5.07 -1.53 18.27
C ALA A 316 -3.80 -2.18 18.82
N ALA A 317 -3.03 -2.90 17.99
CA ALA A 317 -1.74 -3.45 18.37
C ALA A 317 -0.74 -2.33 18.71
N ILE A 318 -0.66 -1.28 17.88
CA ILE A 318 0.21 -0.13 18.14
C ILE A 318 -0.23 0.59 19.43
N TRP A 319 -1.53 0.89 19.60
CA TRP A 319 -2.06 1.59 20.77
C TRP A 319 -1.89 0.81 22.08
N ALA A 320 -1.80 -0.52 22.03
CA ALA A 320 -1.57 -1.34 23.22
C ALA A 320 -0.18 -1.13 23.85
N PHE A 321 0.81 -0.68 23.08
CA PHE A 321 2.20 -0.50 23.49
C PHE A 321 2.67 0.96 23.40
N PHE A 322 2.12 1.72 22.48
CA PHE A 322 2.46 3.13 22.25
C PHE A 322 1.18 3.99 22.44
N PRO A 323 1.25 5.13 23.13
CA PRO A 323 2.44 5.90 23.55
C PRO A 323 3.13 5.44 24.83
N ALA A 324 2.68 4.39 25.53
CA ALA A 324 3.28 3.96 26.81
C ALA A 324 4.80 3.67 26.71
N ALA A 325 5.27 3.20 25.54
CA ALA A 325 6.70 2.97 25.30
C ALA A 325 7.54 4.27 25.22
N PHE A 326 6.92 5.45 25.17
CA PHE A 326 7.60 6.75 25.16
C PHE A 326 7.77 7.33 26.57
N ALA A 327 7.89 6.50 27.60
CA ALA A 327 8.16 6.94 28.95
C ALA A 327 9.62 7.43 29.08
N ASP A 328 9.81 8.56 29.79
CA ASP A 328 11.14 9.14 30.03
C ASP A 328 11.91 8.44 31.17
N GLU A 329 11.54 7.23 31.55
CA GLU A 329 12.16 6.51 32.65
C GLU A 329 13.40 5.74 32.18
N ASP A 330 14.49 5.84 32.95
CA ASP A 330 15.71 5.05 32.82
C ASP A 330 15.41 3.56 33.05
N GLY A 331 14.91 2.88 32.02
CA GLY A 331 14.68 1.45 32.04
C GLY A 331 15.99 0.68 31.82
N ASN A 332 16.12 -0.47 32.45
CA ASN A 332 17.17 -1.42 32.04
C ASN A 332 16.85 -1.90 30.62
N GLY A 333 17.64 -1.43 29.65
CA GLY A 333 17.45 -1.75 28.24
C GLY A 333 17.54 -3.27 28.01
N VAL A 334 16.67 -3.76 27.13
CA VAL A 334 16.70 -5.12 26.60
C VAL A 334 17.17 -5.03 25.14
N GLU A 335 17.97 -5.98 24.70
CA GLU A 335 18.31 -6.05 23.28
C GLU A 335 17.06 -6.38 22.47
N VAL A 336 16.64 -5.45 21.61
CA VAL A 336 15.51 -5.68 20.72
C VAL A 336 15.95 -6.62 19.59
N ASP A 337 15.40 -7.83 19.54
CA ASP A 337 15.67 -8.77 18.44
C ASP A 337 15.03 -8.26 17.14
N THR A 338 15.82 -7.56 16.35
CA THR A 338 15.43 -7.09 15.02
C THR A 338 15.71 -8.13 13.92
N SER A 339 16.19 -9.33 14.27
CA SER A 339 16.50 -10.40 13.32
C SER A 339 15.25 -11.22 13.00
N SER A 340 14.93 -11.37 11.72
CA SER A 340 13.87 -12.25 11.22
C SER A 340 14.43 -13.22 10.17
N VAL A 341 15.63 -13.76 10.41
CA VAL A 341 16.32 -14.58 9.39
C VAL A 341 15.78 -16.01 9.39
N ASN A 342 15.25 -16.45 8.25
CA ASN A 342 14.91 -17.85 8.03
C ASN A 342 16.16 -18.73 8.04
N ARG A 343 16.22 -19.70 8.95
CA ARG A 343 17.32 -20.67 9.00
C ARG A 343 17.21 -21.64 7.83
N PRO A 344 18.34 -22.01 7.18
CA PRO A 344 18.31 -22.99 6.10
C PRO A 344 17.85 -24.35 6.65
N VAL A 345 16.99 -25.01 5.89
CA VAL A 345 16.57 -26.39 6.13
C VAL A 345 17.09 -27.29 5.00
N ALA A 346 17.20 -28.59 5.25
CA ALA A 346 17.59 -29.52 4.20
C ALA A 346 16.54 -29.52 3.08
N SER A 347 17.01 -29.38 1.83
CA SER A 347 16.13 -29.47 0.65
C SER A 347 15.49 -30.86 0.58
N LYS A 348 14.17 -30.87 0.38
CA LYS A 348 13.43 -32.10 0.10
C LYS A 348 13.24 -32.25 -1.39
N HIS A 349 13.43 -33.46 -1.92
CA HIS A 349 13.20 -33.81 -3.32
C HIS A 349 12.10 -34.87 -3.44
N SER A 350 11.48 -34.93 -4.60
CA SER A 350 10.41 -35.89 -4.90
C SER A 350 10.71 -36.68 -6.16
N VAL A 351 10.31 -37.94 -6.16
CA VAL A 351 10.31 -38.78 -7.36
C VAL A 351 9.48 -38.19 -8.51
N THR A 352 8.57 -37.27 -8.21
CA THR A 352 7.74 -36.57 -9.19
C THR A 352 8.56 -35.60 -10.06
N GLU A 353 9.70 -35.11 -9.59
CA GLU A 353 10.58 -34.21 -10.36
C GLU A 353 10.98 -34.82 -11.71
N SER A 354 11.34 -36.10 -11.71
CA SER A 354 11.70 -36.82 -12.95
C SER A 354 10.61 -36.81 -14.01
N ARG A 355 9.34 -36.73 -13.59
CA ARG A 355 8.18 -36.64 -14.49
C ARG A 355 7.97 -35.26 -15.06
N LEU A 356 8.59 -34.23 -14.50
CA LEU A 356 8.46 -32.82 -14.86
C LEU A 356 9.60 -32.34 -15.75
N ILE A 357 10.71 -33.08 -15.80
CA ILE A 357 11.89 -32.72 -16.63
C ILE A 357 11.48 -32.56 -18.10
N GLY A 358 11.71 -31.36 -18.64
CA GLY A 358 11.39 -31.01 -20.03
C GLY A 358 9.90 -30.96 -20.36
N LYS A 359 9.02 -31.13 -19.37
CA LYS A 359 7.57 -31.14 -19.55
C LYS A 359 6.93 -29.79 -19.23
N THR A 360 5.71 -29.61 -19.74
CA THR A 360 4.88 -28.43 -19.51
C THR A 360 3.58 -28.85 -18.83
N ILE A 361 3.18 -28.17 -17.79
CA ILE A 361 1.85 -28.26 -17.21
C ILE A 361 0.96 -27.27 -17.96
N LYS A 362 0.10 -27.80 -18.85
CA LYS A 362 -0.93 -26.97 -19.49
C LYS A 362 -2.12 -26.79 -18.57
N VAL A 363 -2.38 -25.55 -18.17
CA VAL A 363 -3.50 -25.17 -17.30
C VAL A 363 -4.75 -24.98 -18.16
N ARG A 364 -5.90 -25.50 -17.74
CA ARG A 364 -7.17 -25.33 -18.45
C ARG A 364 -7.73 -23.94 -18.20
N LYS A 365 -7.99 -23.20 -19.26
CA LYS A 365 -8.67 -21.89 -19.18
C LYS A 365 -10.09 -22.07 -18.67
N LYS A 366 -10.49 -21.29 -17.66
CA LYS A 366 -11.87 -21.25 -17.17
C LYS A 366 -12.60 -20.06 -17.79
N ILE A 367 -13.28 -20.31 -18.89
CA ILE A 367 -13.99 -19.29 -19.69
C ILE A 367 -15.00 -18.48 -18.83
N LEU A 368 -15.66 -19.12 -17.87
CA LEU A 368 -16.69 -18.46 -17.04
C LEU A 368 -16.10 -17.39 -16.12
N LEU A 369 -14.88 -17.57 -15.62
CA LEU A 369 -14.22 -16.59 -14.73
C LEU A 369 -13.63 -15.41 -15.51
N ASN A 370 -13.29 -15.59 -16.77
CA ASN A 370 -12.87 -14.50 -17.65
C ASN A 370 -14.03 -13.53 -17.96
N ILE A 371 -15.28 -14.00 -17.92
CA ILE A 371 -16.48 -13.17 -18.13
C ILE A 371 -16.75 -12.29 -16.90
N ILE A 372 -16.40 -12.77 -15.70
CA ILE A 372 -16.61 -12.02 -14.44
C ILE A 372 -15.43 -11.04 -14.18
N GLY A 373 -14.38 -11.06 -15.01
CA GLY A 373 -13.26 -10.12 -14.92
C GLY A 373 -12.27 -10.39 -13.78
N MET A 374 -12.26 -11.60 -13.19
CA MET A 374 -11.28 -12.04 -12.20
C MET A 374 -10.33 -13.10 -12.79
N PRO A 375 -9.27 -12.69 -13.50
CA PRO A 375 -8.26 -13.62 -13.99
C PRO A 375 -7.48 -14.21 -12.81
N VAL A 376 -7.10 -15.48 -12.92
CA VAL A 376 -6.16 -16.06 -11.97
C VAL A 376 -4.76 -15.62 -12.33
N SER A 377 -4.24 -14.78 -11.51
CA SER A 377 -2.95 -14.13 -11.67
C SER A 377 -1.95 -14.62 -10.62
N MET A 378 -0.67 -14.54 -10.93
CA MET A 378 0.39 -14.65 -9.94
C MET A 378 0.31 -13.51 -8.92
N LEU A 379 -0.23 -12.35 -9.30
CA LEU A 379 -0.50 -11.26 -8.36
C LEU A 379 -1.79 -11.54 -7.56
N PRO A 380 -1.76 -11.46 -6.23
CA PRO A 380 -2.95 -11.54 -5.39
C PRO A 380 -3.94 -10.41 -5.64
N LEU A 381 -5.20 -10.61 -5.26
CA LEU A 381 -6.25 -9.58 -5.37
C LEU A 381 -5.85 -8.27 -4.66
N ALA A 382 -5.18 -8.36 -3.50
CA ALA A 382 -4.67 -7.20 -2.78
C ALA A 382 -3.80 -6.27 -3.63
N VAL A 383 -3.06 -6.82 -4.57
CA VAL A 383 -2.18 -6.07 -5.48
C VAL A 383 -2.95 -5.60 -6.71
N THR A 384 -3.71 -6.51 -7.35
CA THR A 384 -4.38 -6.23 -8.63
C THR A 384 -5.59 -5.30 -8.50
N PHE A 385 -6.14 -5.15 -7.29
CA PHE A 385 -7.34 -4.34 -7.04
C PHE A 385 -7.17 -2.87 -7.44
N MET A 386 -5.98 -2.31 -7.27
CA MET A 386 -5.68 -0.91 -7.57
C MET A 386 -4.89 -0.72 -8.88
N MET A 387 -4.52 -1.79 -9.58
CA MET A 387 -3.76 -1.70 -10.83
C MET A 387 -4.66 -1.30 -12.01
N SER A 388 -4.14 -0.42 -12.86
CA SER A 388 -4.80 0.00 -14.09
C SER A 388 -4.79 -1.08 -15.17
N ASP A 389 -3.68 -1.81 -15.32
CA ASP A 389 -3.53 -2.94 -16.25
C ASP A 389 -3.58 -4.26 -15.49
N ARG A 390 -4.41 -5.20 -15.97
CA ARG A 390 -4.53 -6.53 -15.38
C ARG A 390 -3.72 -7.54 -16.19
N ALA A 391 -2.94 -8.36 -15.50
CA ALA A 391 -2.32 -9.53 -16.08
C ALA A 391 -3.38 -10.54 -16.56
N GLY A 392 -3.01 -11.41 -17.48
CA GLY A 392 -3.87 -12.47 -17.99
C GLY A 392 -4.06 -13.63 -17.01
N ASN A 393 -4.49 -14.78 -17.54
CA ASN A 393 -4.55 -16.00 -16.74
C ASN A 393 -3.21 -16.75 -16.80
N ILE A 394 -2.83 -17.37 -15.68
CA ILE A 394 -1.70 -18.31 -15.65
C ILE A 394 -1.96 -19.50 -16.60
N ASP A 395 -1.00 -19.77 -17.47
CA ASP A 395 -0.98 -20.88 -18.42
C ASP A 395 0.43 -21.52 -18.44
N ASN A 396 0.64 -22.63 -19.11
CA ASN A 396 1.93 -23.26 -19.43
C ASN A 396 3.01 -23.15 -18.34
N ILE A 397 2.87 -23.87 -17.24
CA ILE A 397 3.86 -23.86 -16.17
C ILE A 397 4.94 -24.93 -16.44
N LYS A 398 6.21 -24.57 -16.24
CA LYS A 398 7.37 -25.47 -16.29
C LYS A 398 8.19 -25.38 -15.01
N PHE A 399 8.79 -26.48 -14.61
CA PHE A 399 9.75 -26.55 -13.53
C PHE A 399 11.09 -27.10 -14.02
N ASN A 400 12.16 -26.52 -13.49
CA ASN A 400 13.52 -27.04 -13.64
C ASN A 400 14.13 -27.11 -12.24
N PHE A 401 14.38 -28.33 -11.75
CA PHE A 401 14.85 -28.58 -10.38
C PHE A 401 16.36 -28.72 -10.33
N GLY A 402 17.00 -28.04 -9.38
CA GLY A 402 18.39 -28.19 -8.97
C GLY A 402 18.46 -28.70 -7.53
N ASP A 403 19.65 -28.75 -6.93
CA ASP A 403 19.88 -29.35 -5.61
C ASP A 403 19.25 -28.56 -4.46
N HIS A 404 19.23 -27.23 -4.55
CA HIS A 404 18.71 -26.35 -3.49
C HIS A 404 17.72 -25.31 -3.97
N GLU A 405 17.37 -25.38 -5.26
CA GLU A 405 16.47 -24.41 -5.88
C GLU A 405 15.74 -25.02 -7.08
N CYS A 406 14.62 -24.41 -7.47
CA CYS A 406 13.97 -24.73 -8.72
C CYS A 406 13.50 -23.47 -9.45
N ASP A 407 13.64 -23.46 -10.77
CA ASP A 407 13.04 -22.42 -11.59
C ASP A 407 11.59 -22.78 -11.92
N MET A 408 10.67 -21.87 -11.63
CA MET A 408 9.30 -21.94 -12.12
C MET A 408 9.10 -20.93 -13.24
N THR A 409 8.78 -21.40 -14.43
CA THR A 409 8.43 -20.54 -15.59
C THR A 409 6.94 -20.69 -15.87
N TRP A 410 6.25 -19.59 -16.15
CA TRP A 410 4.85 -19.62 -16.56
C TRP A 410 4.55 -18.53 -17.59
N ASP A 411 3.49 -18.75 -18.37
CA ASP A 411 2.86 -17.74 -19.21
C ASP A 411 1.65 -17.15 -18.49
N GLU A 412 1.47 -15.82 -18.54
CA GLU A 412 0.33 -15.12 -17.97
C GLU A 412 -0.08 -13.96 -18.89
N GLY A 413 -1.21 -14.11 -19.58
CA GLY A 413 -1.56 -13.22 -20.69
C GLY A 413 -0.52 -13.30 -21.81
N ASP A 414 0.03 -12.16 -22.19
CA ASP A 414 1.08 -12.03 -23.21
C ASP A 414 2.50 -12.04 -22.60
N GLU A 415 2.61 -12.22 -21.28
CA GLU A 415 3.87 -12.14 -20.55
C GLU A 415 4.36 -13.53 -20.15
N ARG A 416 5.68 -13.74 -20.24
CA ARG A 416 6.36 -14.94 -19.75
C ARG A 416 7.33 -14.57 -18.65
N ASN A 417 7.20 -15.25 -17.53
CA ASN A 417 8.01 -15.03 -16.34
C ASN A 417 8.74 -16.29 -15.89
N THR A 418 9.90 -16.11 -15.29
CA THR A 418 10.66 -17.16 -14.60
C THR A 418 11.10 -16.63 -13.27
N VAL A 419 10.86 -17.39 -12.19
CA VAL A 419 11.36 -17.10 -10.86
C VAL A 419 12.16 -18.29 -10.34
N CYS A 420 13.30 -18.01 -9.75
CA CYS A 420 14.06 -19.00 -8.99
C CYS A 420 13.44 -19.14 -7.60
N CYS A 421 13.11 -20.34 -7.19
CA CYS A 421 12.52 -20.65 -5.88
C CYS A 421 13.53 -21.41 -5.03
N GLY A 422 13.87 -20.92 -3.84
CA GLY A 422 14.73 -21.67 -2.92
C GLY A 422 13.99 -22.89 -2.36
N MET A 423 14.66 -24.04 -2.34
CA MET A 423 14.13 -25.29 -1.79
C MET A 423 14.73 -25.65 -0.41
N ASP A 424 15.58 -24.79 0.11
CA ASP A 424 16.28 -24.91 1.38
C ASP A 424 15.69 -24.02 2.49
N GLY A 425 14.44 -23.60 2.35
CA GLY A 425 13.75 -22.70 3.27
C GLY A 425 14.09 -21.22 3.09
N ARG A 426 15.08 -20.88 2.27
CA ARG A 426 15.46 -19.49 1.98
C ARG A 426 14.79 -18.97 0.72
N TYR A 427 14.54 -17.69 0.69
CA TYR A 427 14.07 -17.02 -0.52
C TYR A 427 15.18 -16.89 -1.58
N ARG A 428 14.82 -16.96 -2.84
CA ARG A 428 15.63 -16.48 -3.97
C ARG A 428 15.00 -15.22 -4.51
N TYR A 429 15.84 -14.24 -4.80
CA TYR A 429 15.39 -12.92 -5.26
C TYR A 429 15.53 -12.82 -6.78
N GLY A 430 14.59 -12.14 -7.41
CA GLY A 430 14.54 -11.95 -8.85
C GLY A 430 13.58 -10.84 -9.25
N THR A 431 13.12 -10.90 -10.49
CA THR A 431 12.10 -9.95 -11.00
C THR A 431 11.08 -10.71 -11.83
N MET A 432 9.85 -10.20 -11.87
CA MET A 432 8.80 -10.61 -12.80
C MET A 432 8.10 -9.38 -13.37
N THR A 433 7.52 -9.50 -14.55
CA THR A 433 6.72 -8.44 -15.17
C THR A 433 5.30 -8.93 -15.32
N LEU A 434 4.35 -8.21 -14.72
CA LEU A 434 2.92 -8.52 -14.82
C LEU A 434 2.13 -7.21 -14.95
N GLY A 435 1.21 -7.16 -15.91
CA GLY A 435 0.46 -5.94 -16.24
C GLY A 435 1.38 -4.79 -16.63
N LYS A 436 2.47 -5.09 -17.38
CA LYS A 436 3.53 -4.16 -17.80
C LYS A 436 4.37 -3.55 -16.67
N ILE A 437 4.10 -3.90 -15.40
CA ILE A 437 4.86 -3.44 -14.24
C ILE A 437 5.91 -4.49 -13.89
N LYS A 438 7.16 -4.05 -13.72
CA LYS A 438 8.27 -4.89 -13.29
C LYS A 438 8.37 -4.86 -11.78
N PHE A 439 8.13 -6.01 -11.14
CA PHE A 439 8.22 -6.20 -9.69
C PHE A 439 9.53 -6.87 -9.31
N LYS A 440 10.14 -6.44 -8.21
CA LYS A 440 11.11 -7.26 -7.48
C LYS A 440 10.34 -8.37 -6.76
N VAL A 441 10.83 -9.59 -6.85
CA VAL A 441 10.17 -10.74 -6.23
C VAL A 441 11.14 -11.56 -5.42
N CYS A 442 10.62 -12.27 -4.43
CA CYS A 442 11.30 -13.40 -3.83
C CYS A 442 10.40 -14.63 -3.90
N ALA A 443 11.01 -15.79 -4.02
CA ALA A 443 10.28 -17.05 -4.11
C ALA A 443 10.98 -18.19 -3.37
N ASN A 444 10.16 -19.12 -2.87
CA ASN A 444 10.62 -20.40 -2.36
C ASN A 444 9.66 -21.51 -2.76
N ALA A 445 10.12 -22.75 -2.69
CA ALA A 445 9.35 -23.93 -2.98
C ALA A 445 9.68 -25.06 -1.98
N GLU A 446 8.69 -25.88 -1.67
CA GLU A 446 8.85 -26.99 -0.76
C GLU A 446 8.01 -28.18 -1.20
N TRP A 447 8.62 -29.36 -1.31
CA TRP A 447 7.88 -30.60 -1.39
C TRP A 447 7.32 -30.97 0.01
N ILE A 448 6.01 -30.92 0.14
CA ILE A 448 5.32 -31.34 1.37
C ILE A 448 5.36 -32.86 1.49
N ASP A 449 5.13 -33.55 0.36
CA ASP A 449 5.26 -34.99 0.16
C ASP A 449 5.61 -35.29 -1.30
N ASP A 450 5.62 -36.58 -1.71
CA ASP A 450 6.01 -37.02 -3.06
C ASP A 450 5.14 -36.49 -4.21
N ILE A 451 3.96 -35.96 -3.92
CA ILE A 451 3.01 -35.49 -4.95
C ILE A 451 2.49 -34.07 -4.71
N ASN A 452 2.84 -33.46 -3.59
CA ASN A 452 2.41 -32.11 -3.23
C ASN A 452 3.62 -31.16 -3.18
N LEU A 453 3.67 -30.22 -4.14
CA LEU A 453 4.65 -29.11 -4.18
C LEU A 453 3.95 -27.81 -3.83
N LYS A 454 4.48 -27.09 -2.86
CA LYS A 454 4.08 -25.72 -2.47
C LYS A 454 5.09 -24.76 -3.03
N VAL A 455 4.62 -23.74 -3.76
CA VAL A 455 5.44 -22.63 -4.29
C VAL A 455 4.89 -21.33 -3.76
N MET A 456 5.75 -20.49 -3.21
CA MET A 456 5.41 -19.16 -2.72
C MET A 456 6.16 -18.11 -3.53
N VAL A 457 5.41 -17.15 -4.08
CA VAL A 457 5.96 -16.02 -4.85
C VAL A 457 5.45 -14.72 -4.23
N ARG A 458 6.37 -13.86 -3.84
CA ARG A 458 6.07 -12.59 -3.19
C ARG A 458 6.70 -11.43 -3.98
N PRO A 459 5.90 -10.57 -4.62
CA PRO A 459 6.38 -9.27 -5.08
C PRO A 459 6.64 -8.40 -3.85
N VAL A 460 7.93 -8.23 -3.51
CA VAL A 460 8.35 -7.60 -2.23
C VAL A 460 8.06 -6.10 -2.14
N GLU A 461 7.70 -5.47 -3.25
CA GLU A 461 7.30 -4.06 -3.28
C GLU A 461 5.81 -3.87 -2.97
N THR A 462 5.08 -4.95 -2.68
CA THR A 462 3.63 -4.96 -2.45
C THR A 462 3.27 -5.70 -1.18
N VAL A 463 1.99 -5.65 -0.80
CA VAL A 463 1.47 -6.39 0.36
C VAL A 463 1.22 -7.87 0.05
N GLY A 464 1.26 -8.28 -1.22
CA GLY A 464 0.74 -9.58 -1.63
C GLY A 464 1.77 -10.70 -1.67
N MET A 465 1.37 -11.90 -1.25
CA MET A 465 2.08 -13.15 -1.54
C MET A 465 1.12 -14.14 -2.18
N ARG A 466 1.53 -14.76 -3.29
CA ARG A 466 0.81 -15.87 -3.91
C ARG A 466 1.43 -17.20 -3.51
N THR A 467 0.61 -18.10 -3.00
CA THR A 467 0.99 -19.50 -2.78
C THR A 467 0.25 -20.38 -3.77
N LEU A 468 0.98 -21.22 -4.50
CA LEU A 468 0.45 -22.22 -5.41
C LEU A 468 0.74 -23.62 -4.83
N ASN A 469 -0.31 -24.38 -4.53
CA ASN A 469 -0.19 -25.76 -4.08
C ASN A 469 -0.50 -26.69 -5.26
N PHE A 470 0.51 -27.41 -5.74
CA PHE A 470 0.42 -28.36 -6.85
C PHE A 470 0.21 -29.77 -6.30
N LEU A 471 -0.87 -30.41 -6.72
CA LEU A 471 -1.11 -31.84 -6.46
C LEU A 471 -0.95 -32.62 -7.76
N PHE A 472 0.12 -33.41 -7.86
CA PHE A 472 0.46 -34.25 -9.02
C PHE A 472 -0.16 -35.64 -8.90
N ARG A 473 -0.99 -36.04 -9.87
CA ARG A 473 -1.65 -37.35 -9.88
C ARG A 473 -0.97 -38.31 -10.86
N ARG A 474 -1.16 -39.64 -10.68
CA ARG A 474 -0.52 -40.68 -11.51
C ARG A 474 -0.86 -40.61 -13.00
N ASN A 475 -2.02 -40.05 -13.37
CA ASN A 475 -2.51 -39.92 -14.76
C ASN A 475 -2.09 -38.59 -15.43
N ASN A 476 -0.96 -38.01 -15.02
CA ASN A 476 -0.47 -36.72 -15.48
C ASN A 476 -1.42 -35.53 -15.26
N LYS A 477 -2.46 -35.70 -14.47
CA LYS A 477 -3.34 -34.60 -14.04
C LYS A 477 -2.69 -33.84 -12.90
N VAL A 478 -2.82 -32.53 -12.94
CA VAL A 478 -2.33 -31.61 -11.90
C VAL A 478 -3.50 -30.78 -11.41
N THR A 479 -3.66 -30.69 -10.10
CA THR A 479 -4.57 -29.72 -9.48
C THR A 479 -3.73 -28.62 -8.84
N ILE A 480 -4.02 -27.37 -9.14
CA ILE A 480 -3.34 -26.20 -8.58
C ILE A 480 -4.35 -25.44 -7.72
N THR A 481 -4.05 -25.32 -6.44
CA THR A 481 -4.87 -24.56 -5.49
C THR A 481 -4.12 -23.29 -5.12
N PRO A 482 -4.51 -22.11 -5.66
CA PRO A 482 -3.93 -20.84 -5.28
C PRO A 482 -4.49 -20.41 -3.91
N THR A 483 -3.65 -19.76 -3.13
CA THR A 483 -4.03 -18.99 -1.94
C THR A 483 -3.20 -17.72 -1.92
N SER A 484 -3.63 -16.71 -1.18
CA SER A 484 -2.90 -15.45 -1.03
C SER A 484 -2.77 -15.04 0.43
N THR A 485 -1.75 -14.22 0.67
CA THR A 485 -1.60 -13.43 1.89
C THR A 485 -1.47 -11.96 1.48
N PRO A 486 -2.25 -11.03 2.02
CA PRO A 486 -3.41 -11.29 2.91
C PRO A 486 -4.48 -12.14 2.20
N SER A 487 -5.26 -12.91 2.98
CA SER A 487 -6.25 -13.80 2.39
C SER A 487 -7.35 -13.01 1.67
N THR A 488 -7.74 -13.46 0.48
CA THR A 488 -8.83 -12.85 -0.28
C THR A 488 -10.13 -12.77 0.52
N TYR A 489 -10.39 -13.75 1.41
CA TYR A 489 -11.55 -13.72 2.29
C TYR A 489 -11.50 -12.52 3.26
N LYS A 490 -10.36 -12.30 3.96
CA LYS A 490 -10.21 -11.16 4.87
C LYS A 490 -10.36 -9.82 4.14
N ILE A 491 -9.78 -9.70 2.96
CA ILE A 491 -9.89 -8.47 2.13
C ILE A 491 -11.36 -8.19 1.78
N VAL A 492 -12.05 -9.20 1.27
CA VAL A 492 -13.46 -9.07 0.87
C VAL A 492 -14.35 -8.80 2.09
N ASP A 493 -14.10 -9.43 3.24
CA ASP A 493 -14.83 -9.18 4.49
C ASP A 493 -14.64 -7.74 4.97
N THR A 494 -13.40 -7.23 4.99
CA THR A 494 -13.09 -5.85 5.39
C THR A 494 -13.75 -4.84 4.45
N LEU A 495 -13.58 -4.99 3.14
CA LEU A 495 -14.23 -4.12 2.14
C LEU A 495 -15.75 -4.15 2.28
N SER A 496 -16.34 -5.32 2.60
CA SER A 496 -17.78 -5.44 2.77
C SER A 496 -18.32 -4.70 3.98
N ARG A 497 -17.58 -4.70 5.08
CA ARG A 497 -17.95 -3.93 6.27
C ARG A 497 -18.02 -2.44 5.93
N SER A 498 -17.03 -1.91 5.24
CA SER A 498 -17.01 -0.52 4.79
C SER A 498 -18.17 -0.21 3.82
N PHE A 499 -18.49 -1.11 2.88
CA PHE A 499 -19.63 -0.95 1.97
C PHE A 499 -20.99 -1.09 2.67
N THR A 500 -21.13 -2.00 3.67
CA THR A 500 -22.40 -2.20 4.36
C THR A 500 -22.75 -1.06 5.33
N GLU A 501 -21.77 -0.31 5.79
CA GLU A 501 -22.00 0.93 6.55
C GLU A 501 -22.65 2.03 5.70
N ILE A 502 -22.39 2.02 4.39
CA ILE A 502 -22.99 2.95 3.41
C ILE A 502 -24.41 2.53 2.99
N ILE A 503 -24.73 1.22 3.03
CA ILE A 503 -26.03 0.68 2.60
C ILE A 503 -27.05 0.81 3.72
N LYS A 504 -27.91 1.84 3.66
CA LYS A 504 -28.98 2.09 4.64
C LYS A 504 -30.08 1.01 4.67
N ASN A 505 -30.19 0.14 3.65
CA ASN A 505 -31.21 -0.91 3.57
C ASN A 505 -30.70 -2.23 4.17
N PRO A 506 -31.27 -2.72 5.29
CA PRO A 506 -30.77 -3.90 6.01
C PRO A 506 -30.94 -5.22 5.22
N LEU A 507 -31.89 -5.29 4.29
CA LEU A 507 -32.08 -6.48 3.44
C LEU A 507 -31.03 -6.54 2.33
N LEU A 508 -30.73 -5.39 1.70
CA LEU A 508 -29.70 -5.26 0.68
C LEU A 508 -28.30 -5.52 1.30
N SER A 509 -28.05 -5.00 2.48
CA SER A 509 -26.83 -5.24 3.28
C SER A 509 -26.61 -6.74 3.54
N LYS A 510 -27.65 -7.47 3.98
CA LYS A 510 -27.58 -8.94 4.18
C LYS A 510 -27.36 -9.72 2.89
N ILE A 511 -27.94 -9.30 1.77
CA ILE A 511 -27.74 -9.93 0.46
C ILE A 511 -26.31 -9.71 -0.01
N CYS A 512 -25.77 -8.50 0.12
CA CYS A 512 -24.38 -8.19 -0.18
C CYS A 512 -23.42 -9.01 0.69
N GLN A 513 -23.64 -9.08 2.00
CA GLN A 513 -22.82 -9.90 2.91
C GLN A 513 -22.81 -11.38 2.52
N LYS A 514 -23.97 -11.97 2.13
CA LYS A 514 -24.02 -13.36 1.64
C LYS A 514 -23.30 -13.54 0.31
N ALA A 515 -23.46 -12.60 -0.63
CA ALA A 515 -22.78 -12.64 -1.92
C ALA A 515 -21.25 -12.59 -1.73
N ILE A 516 -20.79 -11.79 -0.79
CA ILE A 516 -19.39 -11.60 -0.42
C ILE A 516 -18.80 -12.87 0.20
N GLN A 517 -19.53 -13.58 1.05
CA GLN A 517 -19.08 -14.87 1.61
C GLN A 517 -18.86 -15.98 0.55
N ILE A 518 -19.50 -15.86 -0.61
CA ILE A 518 -19.35 -16.77 -1.75
C ILE A 518 -18.20 -16.36 -2.68
N ALA A 519 -17.79 -15.09 -2.65
CA ALA A 519 -16.81 -14.52 -3.57
C ALA A 519 -15.37 -15.12 -3.46
N PRO A 520 -14.80 -15.41 -2.28
CA PRO A 520 -13.43 -15.89 -2.17
C PRO A 520 -13.13 -17.18 -2.96
N PRO A 521 -13.98 -18.24 -2.93
CA PRO A 521 -13.77 -19.42 -3.77
C PRO A 521 -13.88 -19.15 -5.28
N LEU A 522 -14.54 -18.05 -5.68
CA LEU A 522 -14.60 -17.60 -7.07
C LEU A 522 -13.37 -16.79 -7.47
N ALA A 523 -12.82 -16.00 -6.54
CA ALA A 523 -11.62 -15.20 -6.76
C ALA A 523 -10.33 -16.05 -6.78
N GLU A 524 -10.30 -17.15 -6.02
CA GLU A 524 -9.16 -18.09 -5.96
C GLU A 524 -9.59 -19.54 -6.27
N PRO A 525 -10.11 -19.80 -7.49
CA PRO A 525 -10.62 -21.14 -7.83
C PRO A 525 -9.49 -22.13 -8.05
N LYS A 526 -9.74 -23.40 -7.72
CA LYS A 526 -8.83 -24.49 -8.09
C LYS A 526 -8.70 -24.58 -9.61
N HIS A 527 -7.47 -24.76 -10.08
CA HIS A 527 -7.13 -24.97 -11.48
C HIS A 527 -6.80 -26.42 -11.73
N TYR A 528 -7.02 -26.84 -12.96
CA TYR A 528 -6.72 -28.19 -13.41
C TYR A 528 -5.80 -28.12 -14.61
N GLY A 529 -4.69 -28.83 -14.53
CA GLY A 529 -3.70 -28.93 -15.60
C GLY A 529 -3.40 -30.39 -15.98
N LYS A 530 -2.61 -30.52 -17.02
CA LYS A 530 -2.07 -31.79 -17.48
C LYS A 530 -0.60 -31.62 -17.87
N ILE A 531 0.25 -32.54 -17.44
CA ILE A 531 1.64 -32.66 -17.86
C ILE A 531 1.65 -33.20 -19.30
N VAL A 532 2.32 -32.48 -20.21
CA VAL A 532 2.46 -32.81 -21.63
C VAL A 532 3.91 -32.78 -22.07
#